data_794e0d565934441d6576e77813225d67
#
_entry.id   794e0d565934441d6576e77813225d67
#
_cell.length_a   1.000
_cell.length_b   1.000
_cell.length_c   1.000
_cell.angle_alpha   90.00
_cell.angle_beta   90.00
_cell.angle_gamma   90.00
#
_symmetry.space_group_name_H-M   'P 1'
#
loop_
_entity.id
_entity.type
_entity.pdbx_description
1 polymer ?
#
loop_
_entity_poly.entity_id
_entity_poly.type
_entity_poly.pdbx_seq_one_letter_code
_entity_poly.pdbx_strand_id
1 'polypeptide(L)'
;ATPSALSCAIANLNSKGVLLKRGDALEQLTLVDWIGLDKTGTLTEGKFTLTQCINASAQSDDFYLKVAASIEQYSSHPIARAFSQYDSPHAVTEFQSEMGKGVSGLIDGTLYKLGAATFIDFQVPESMRNCNVFLQSDCGILCGFLLSDTLRPKGNTLIDSLKSYSVNLISGDIAPIVKSVANQLGILNWLAEQSPQDKLHTIKKAQAKNHVVLMVGDGINDGPVLAQADVSITLGAGSDLAKTSADIVLLDNDLAKLQIIFSIATRCKTKIKQNIGWAIGYNLLILPLAVMGLLSPW
;
A
#
# COMPACT_ATOMS: atom_id res chain seq x y z
N ALA A 1 -1.27 -8.56 35.19
CA ALA A 1 -2.58 -8.49 34.48
C ALA A 1 -2.45 -7.89 33.08
N THR A 2 -1.78 -6.75 32.90
CA THR A 2 -1.58 -6.11 31.58
C THR A 2 -0.72 -6.96 30.63
N PRO A 3 0.44 -7.53 31.08
CA PRO A 3 1.27 -8.37 30.19
C PRO A 3 0.52 -9.60 29.65
N SER A 4 -0.30 -10.25 30.48
CA SER A 4 -1.03 -11.46 30.04
C SER A 4 -2.08 -11.17 28.98
N ALA A 5 -2.81 -10.05 29.08
CA ALA A 5 -3.77 -9.64 28.05
C ALA A 5 -3.09 -9.33 26.72
N LEU A 6 -1.94 -8.67 26.76
CA LEU A 6 -1.13 -8.37 25.56
C LEU A 6 -0.56 -9.65 24.95
N SER A 7 0.01 -10.57 25.76
CA SER A 7 0.54 -11.85 25.26
C SER A 7 -0.55 -12.70 24.59
N CYS A 8 -1.76 -12.75 25.15
CA CYS A 8 -2.90 -13.44 24.53
C CYS A 8 -3.31 -12.77 23.20
N ALA A 9 -3.30 -11.44 23.12
CA ALA A 9 -3.61 -10.72 21.89
C ALA A 9 -2.57 -11.00 20.81
N ILE A 10 -1.28 -10.96 21.16
CA ILE A 10 -0.17 -11.30 20.24
C ILE A 10 -0.28 -12.75 19.73
N ALA A 11 -0.50 -13.72 20.63
CA ALA A 11 -0.67 -15.11 20.26
C ALA A 11 -1.86 -15.32 19.29
N ASN A 12 -2.98 -14.64 19.55
CA ASN A 12 -4.17 -14.69 18.69
C ASN A 12 -3.89 -14.07 17.31
N LEU A 13 -3.18 -12.95 17.23
CA LEU A 13 -2.78 -12.34 15.97
C LEU A 13 -1.84 -13.24 15.18
N ASN A 14 -0.82 -13.80 15.84
CA ASN A 14 0.14 -14.70 15.20
C ASN A 14 -0.55 -15.95 14.62
N SER A 15 -1.50 -16.56 15.34
CA SER A 15 -2.27 -17.71 14.85
C SER A 15 -3.12 -17.40 13.62
N LYS A 16 -3.35 -16.12 13.33
CA LYS A 16 -4.09 -15.60 12.17
C LYS A 16 -3.17 -15.07 11.06
N GLY A 17 -1.85 -15.29 11.17
CA GLY A 17 -0.88 -14.81 10.19
C GLY A 17 -0.67 -13.29 10.23
N VAL A 18 -0.84 -12.67 11.41
CA VAL A 18 -0.54 -11.26 11.66
C VAL A 18 0.62 -11.19 12.64
N LEU A 19 1.76 -10.73 12.19
CA LEU A 19 2.96 -10.57 13.02
C LEU A 19 3.00 -9.16 13.60
N LEU A 20 2.90 -9.06 14.93
CA LEU A 20 3.07 -7.82 15.67
C LEU A 20 4.55 -7.69 16.08
N LYS A 21 5.20 -6.61 15.66
CA LYS A 21 6.62 -6.33 15.97
C LYS A 21 6.77 -5.34 17.11
N ARG A 22 5.89 -4.33 17.18
CA ARG A 22 5.90 -3.33 18.24
C ARG A 22 4.68 -3.52 19.15
N GLY A 23 4.94 -3.83 20.44
CA GLY A 23 3.88 -4.21 21.38
C GLY A 23 2.87 -3.10 21.69
N ASP A 24 3.29 -1.83 21.69
CA ASP A 24 2.43 -0.66 21.92
C ASP A 24 1.55 -0.32 20.69
N ALA A 25 1.84 -0.86 19.51
CA ALA A 25 1.04 -0.63 18.31
C ALA A 25 -0.44 -1.06 18.49
N LEU A 26 -0.71 -2.11 19.29
CA LEU A 26 -2.10 -2.49 19.61
C LEU A 26 -2.83 -1.43 20.44
N GLU A 27 -2.14 -0.74 21.32
CA GLU A 27 -2.71 0.34 22.09
C GLU A 27 -2.95 1.56 21.20
N GLN A 28 -1.97 1.94 20.40
CA GLN A 28 -2.06 3.04 19.45
C GLN A 28 -3.18 2.83 18.42
N LEU A 29 -3.38 1.61 17.91
CA LEU A 29 -4.49 1.27 17.00
C LEU A 29 -5.87 1.64 17.57
N THR A 30 -6.04 1.62 18.89
CA THR A 30 -7.32 2.00 19.50
C THR A 30 -7.56 3.51 19.56
N LEU A 31 -6.58 4.30 19.17
CA LEU A 31 -6.62 5.75 19.10
C LEU A 31 -6.67 6.26 17.66
N VAL A 32 -6.40 5.39 16.68
CA VAL A 32 -6.42 5.75 15.27
C VAL A 32 -7.77 6.33 14.87
N ASP A 33 -7.73 7.44 14.16
CA ASP A 33 -8.89 8.12 13.57
C ASP A 33 -8.68 8.46 12.08
N TRP A 34 -7.41 8.41 11.63
CA TRP A 34 -7.02 8.67 10.25
C TRP A 34 -6.26 7.47 9.66
N ILE A 35 -6.69 6.99 8.48
CA ILE A 35 -6.09 5.83 7.81
C ILE A 35 -5.63 6.25 6.43
N GLY A 36 -4.32 6.11 6.17
CA GLY A 36 -3.74 6.19 4.84
C GLY A 36 -3.60 4.80 4.24
N LEU A 37 -4.12 4.63 3.04
CA LEU A 37 -3.99 3.40 2.26
C LEU A 37 -3.18 3.71 1.01
N ASP A 38 -2.06 3.02 0.83
CA ASP A 38 -1.39 3.02 -0.47
C ASP A 38 -2.22 2.24 -1.49
N LYS A 39 -2.10 2.60 -2.78
CA LYS A 39 -2.82 1.91 -3.84
C LYS A 39 -2.07 0.64 -4.29
N THR A 40 -0.86 0.85 -4.81
CA THR A 40 -0.12 -0.17 -5.55
C THR A 40 0.45 -1.23 -4.62
N GLY A 41 0.20 -2.51 -4.94
CA GLY A 41 0.66 -3.62 -4.09
C GLY A 41 -0.10 -3.75 -2.77
N THR A 42 -0.90 -2.75 -2.37
CA THR A 42 -1.71 -2.71 -1.14
C THR A 42 -3.18 -2.99 -1.44
N LEU A 43 -3.92 -2.00 -1.94
CA LEU A 43 -5.32 -2.20 -2.38
C LEU A 43 -5.40 -3.01 -3.68
N THR A 44 -4.32 -3.04 -4.43
CA THR A 44 -4.16 -3.81 -5.66
C THR A 44 -3.19 -4.97 -5.46
N GLU A 45 -3.19 -5.91 -6.39
CA GLU A 45 -2.33 -7.11 -6.33
C GLU A 45 -0.92 -6.89 -6.88
N GLY A 46 -0.64 -5.72 -7.46
CA GLY A 46 0.59 -5.47 -8.23
C GLY A 46 0.63 -6.23 -9.56
N LYS A 47 -0.56 -6.63 -10.05
CA LYS A 47 -0.73 -7.33 -11.33
C LYS A 47 -1.33 -6.37 -12.33
N PHE A 48 -0.47 -5.84 -13.17
CA PHE A 48 -0.87 -4.93 -14.22
C PHE A 48 -1.48 -5.69 -15.41
N THR A 49 -2.57 -5.14 -15.93
CA THR A 49 -3.24 -5.59 -17.16
C THR A 49 -3.38 -4.42 -18.12
N LEU A 50 -3.17 -4.67 -19.41
CA LEU A 50 -3.42 -3.68 -20.43
C LEU A 50 -4.93 -3.55 -20.65
N THR A 51 -5.47 -2.35 -20.44
CA THR A 51 -6.90 -2.06 -20.64
C THR A 51 -7.16 -1.29 -21.92
N GLN A 52 -6.19 -0.48 -22.38
CA GLN A 52 -6.32 0.30 -23.60
C GLN A 52 -4.95 0.54 -24.24
N CYS A 53 -4.91 0.52 -25.56
CA CYS A 53 -3.79 0.95 -26.38
C CYS A 53 -4.30 2.11 -27.26
N ILE A 54 -3.62 3.25 -27.26
CA ILE A 54 -3.93 4.42 -28.10
C ILE A 54 -2.73 4.65 -29.01
N ASN A 55 -2.92 4.41 -30.28
CA ASN A 55 -1.90 4.54 -31.32
C ASN A 55 -1.90 5.97 -31.91
N ALA A 56 -0.73 6.57 -32.06
CA ALA A 56 -0.54 7.88 -32.70
C ALA A 56 0.16 7.80 -34.06
N SER A 57 0.46 6.62 -34.57
CA SER A 57 1.28 6.44 -35.76
C SER A 57 0.67 5.43 -36.74
N ALA A 58 1.35 5.19 -37.87
CA ALA A 58 0.81 4.44 -39.02
C ALA A 58 0.83 2.91 -38.87
N GLN A 59 1.57 2.36 -37.89
CA GLN A 59 1.65 0.91 -37.68
C GLN A 59 0.47 0.41 -36.84
N SER A 60 0.23 -0.90 -36.82
CA SER A 60 -0.85 -1.51 -36.07
C SER A 60 -0.56 -1.53 -34.54
N ASP A 61 -1.61 -1.58 -33.73
CA ASP A 61 -1.48 -1.77 -32.28
C ASP A 61 -0.71 -3.04 -31.92
N ASP A 62 -0.92 -4.14 -32.67
CA ASP A 62 -0.21 -5.41 -32.51
C ASP A 62 1.30 -5.25 -32.70
N PHE A 63 1.73 -4.44 -33.66
CA PHE A 63 3.15 -4.16 -33.84
C PHE A 63 3.77 -3.48 -32.62
N TYR A 64 3.13 -2.44 -32.08
CA TYR A 64 3.66 -1.71 -30.92
C TYR A 64 3.56 -2.52 -29.63
N LEU A 65 2.57 -3.38 -29.49
CA LEU A 65 2.48 -4.33 -28.38
C LEU A 65 3.63 -5.34 -28.40
N LYS A 66 4.01 -5.82 -29.58
CA LYS A 66 5.16 -6.71 -29.77
C LYS A 66 6.49 -6.00 -29.50
N VAL A 67 6.63 -4.74 -29.91
CA VAL A 67 7.80 -3.91 -29.57
C VAL A 67 7.90 -3.73 -28.05
N ALA A 68 6.80 -3.34 -27.40
CA ALA A 68 6.76 -3.18 -25.93
C ALA A 68 7.08 -4.49 -25.20
N ALA A 69 6.50 -5.61 -25.64
CA ALA A 69 6.78 -6.94 -25.08
C ALA A 69 8.24 -7.33 -25.24
N SER A 70 8.84 -7.03 -26.42
CA SER A 70 10.24 -7.34 -26.69
C SER A 70 11.21 -6.57 -25.80
N ILE A 71 10.89 -5.34 -25.40
CA ILE A 71 11.72 -4.56 -24.48
C ILE A 71 11.47 -5.02 -23.03
N GLU A 72 10.20 -5.18 -22.63
CA GLU A 72 9.83 -5.53 -21.26
C GLU A 72 10.22 -6.95 -20.85
N GLN A 73 10.50 -7.87 -21.80
CA GLN A 73 10.99 -9.21 -21.46
C GLN A 73 12.30 -9.20 -20.64
N TYR A 74 13.09 -8.15 -20.74
CA TYR A 74 14.33 -7.96 -19.97
C TYR A 74 14.12 -7.21 -18.65
N SER A 75 12.90 -6.74 -18.38
CA SER A 75 12.55 -5.95 -17.21
C SER A 75 12.06 -6.85 -16.08
N SER A 76 12.50 -6.57 -14.85
CA SER A 76 11.94 -7.17 -13.62
C SER A 76 10.75 -6.39 -13.05
N HIS A 77 10.34 -5.30 -13.69
CA HIS A 77 9.26 -4.45 -13.22
C HIS A 77 7.90 -5.15 -13.34
N PRO A 78 6.96 -4.98 -12.37
CA PRO A 78 5.62 -5.60 -12.45
C PRO A 78 4.83 -5.27 -13.72
N ILE A 79 5.08 -4.12 -14.36
CA ILE A 79 4.47 -3.70 -15.63
C ILE A 79 4.80 -4.68 -16.78
N ALA A 80 5.98 -5.30 -16.77
CA ALA A 80 6.40 -6.27 -17.79
C ALA A 80 5.37 -7.41 -17.96
N ARG A 81 4.71 -7.80 -16.86
CA ARG A 81 3.67 -8.84 -16.90
C ARG A 81 2.46 -8.48 -17.76
N ALA A 82 2.13 -7.20 -17.89
CA ALA A 82 1.03 -6.75 -18.74
C ALA A 82 1.31 -7.00 -20.23
N PHE A 83 2.58 -7.05 -20.61
CA PHE A 83 3.01 -7.29 -21.98
C PHE A 83 3.39 -8.75 -22.25
N SER A 84 3.58 -9.58 -21.22
CA SER A 84 4.04 -10.98 -21.35
C SER A 84 3.08 -11.92 -22.12
N GLN A 85 1.84 -11.49 -22.36
CA GLN A 85 0.88 -12.21 -23.18
C GLN A 85 1.05 -11.99 -24.69
N TYR A 86 1.87 -11.03 -25.09
CA TYR A 86 2.16 -10.71 -26.48
C TYR A 86 3.50 -11.31 -26.89
N ASP A 87 3.60 -11.68 -28.18
CA ASP A 87 4.86 -12.17 -28.73
C ASP A 87 5.95 -11.12 -28.63
N SER A 88 7.19 -11.55 -28.39
CA SER A 88 8.38 -10.69 -28.36
C SER A 88 9.38 -11.07 -29.46
N PRO A 89 9.04 -10.83 -30.75
CA PRO A 89 9.82 -11.33 -31.89
C PRO A 89 11.10 -10.51 -32.13
N HIS A 90 11.21 -9.31 -31.55
CA HIS A 90 12.31 -8.40 -31.84
C HIS A 90 13.50 -8.64 -30.93
N ALA A 91 14.71 -8.75 -31.52
CA ALA A 91 15.94 -8.76 -30.75
C ALA A 91 16.22 -7.35 -30.21
N VAL A 92 16.40 -7.23 -28.89
CA VAL A 92 16.71 -5.96 -28.24
C VAL A 92 18.18 -5.95 -27.85
N THR A 93 18.87 -4.89 -28.24
CA THR A 93 20.25 -4.60 -27.84
C THR A 93 20.30 -3.33 -27.01
N GLU A 94 21.38 -3.11 -26.29
CA GLU A 94 21.58 -1.93 -25.42
C GLU A 94 20.42 -1.65 -24.45
N PHE A 95 19.84 -2.72 -23.90
CA PHE A 95 18.77 -2.59 -22.92
C PHE A 95 19.23 -1.80 -21.68
N GLN A 96 18.44 -0.82 -21.29
CA GLN A 96 18.63 -0.01 -20.08
C GLN A 96 17.33 0.08 -19.30
N SER A 97 17.44 0.12 -17.97
CA SER A 97 16.31 0.29 -17.08
C SER A 97 16.58 1.42 -16.09
N GLU A 98 15.68 2.41 -16.04
CA GLU A 98 15.72 3.48 -15.06
C GLU A 98 14.63 3.28 -14.02
N MET A 99 15.05 3.08 -12.76
CA MET A 99 14.13 2.79 -11.66
C MET A 99 13.08 3.90 -11.50
N GLY A 100 11.79 3.49 -11.49
CA GLY A 100 10.66 4.39 -11.31
C GLY A 100 10.31 5.25 -12.53
N LYS A 101 10.99 5.06 -13.66
CA LYS A 101 10.76 5.84 -14.89
C LYS A 101 10.36 4.96 -16.07
N GLY A 102 11.21 4.00 -16.45
CA GLY A 102 10.95 3.17 -17.62
C GLY A 102 12.16 2.36 -18.08
N VAL A 103 12.02 1.78 -19.27
CA VAL A 103 13.03 0.96 -19.94
C VAL A 103 13.28 1.45 -21.36
N SER A 104 14.47 1.20 -21.89
CA SER A 104 14.83 1.52 -23.28
C SER A 104 15.66 0.41 -23.90
N GLY A 105 15.67 0.36 -25.22
CA GLY A 105 16.50 -0.60 -25.99
C GLY A 105 16.46 -0.31 -27.47
N LEU A 106 17.48 -0.80 -28.17
CA LEU A 106 17.57 -0.73 -29.64
C LEU A 106 16.92 -1.97 -30.28
N ILE A 107 16.01 -1.73 -31.20
CA ILE A 107 15.41 -2.75 -32.07
C ILE A 107 15.68 -2.33 -33.52
N ASP A 108 16.36 -3.15 -34.29
CA ASP A 108 16.72 -2.89 -35.68
C ASP A 108 17.38 -1.50 -35.91
N GLY A 109 18.24 -1.10 -34.95
CA GLY A 109 18.95 0.18 -34.97
C GLY A 109 18.12 1.41 -34.55
N THR A 110 16.83 1.23 -34.22
CA THR A 110 15.95 2.30 -33.70
C THR A 110 15.90 2.23 -32.20
N LEU A 111 16.11 3.37 -31.50
CA LEU A 111 15.97 3.47 -30.07
C LEU A 111 14.49 3.60 -29.69
N TYR A 112 14.02 2.69 -28.86
CA TYR A 112 12.70 2.77 -28.25
C TYR A 112 12.82 3.03 -26.75
N LYS A 113 11.96 3.91 -26.22
CA LYS A 113 11.78 4.12 -24.79
C LYS A 113 10.34 3.78 -24.42
N LEU A 114 10.17 3.02 -23.34
CA LEU A 114 8.87 2.63 -22.79
C LEU A 114 8.82 2.98 -21.30
N GLY A 115 7.88 3.83 -20.89
CA GLY A 115 7.81 4.25 -19.50
C GLY A 115 6.80 5.36 -19.22
N ALA A 116 6.92 5.96 -18.02
CA ALA A 116 6.07 7.06 -17.59
C ALA A 116 6.29 8.33 -18.43
N ALA A 117 5.34 9.26 -18.37
CA ALA A 117 5.45 10.54 -19.08
C ALA A 117 6.73 11.34 -18.74
N THR A 118 7.27 11.16 -17.54
CA THR A 118 8.54 11.80 -17.11
C THR A 118 9.80 11.16 -17.71
N PHE A 119 9.66 9.99 -18.31
CA PHE A 119 10.76 9.28 -18.98
C PHE A 119 10.82 9.54 -20.48
N ILE A 120 9.70 10.03 -21.04
CA ILE A 120 9.53 10.29 -22.47
C ILE A 120 10.05 11.70 -22.80
N ASP A 121 10.74 11.82 -23.94
CA ASP A 121 11.36 13.08 -24.36
C ASP A 121 10.37 14.02 -25.05
N PHE A 122 9.20 13.51 -25.47
CA PHE A 122 8.18 14.25 -26.20
C PHE A 122 6.98 14.59 -25.34
N GLN A 123 6.29 15.66 -25.69
CA GLN A 123 5.05 16.04 -25.02
C GLN A 123 3.94 15.02 -25.33
N VAL A 124 3.27 14.53 -24.30
CA VAL A 124 2.18 13.56 -24.43
C VAL A 124 0.98 14.21 -25.12
N PRO A 125 0.47 13.63 -26.23
CA PRO A 125 -0.71 14.13 -26.91
C PRO A 125 -1.96 14.10 -26.02
N GLU A 126 -2.88 15.06 -26.26
CA GLU A 126 -4.15 15.13 -25.53
C GLU A 126 -4.97 13.83 -25.62
N SER A 127 -4.94 13.16 -26.77
CA SER A 127 -5.62 11.86 -26.97
C SER A 127 -5.12 10.75 -26.03
N MET A 128 -3.89 10.88 -25.53
CA MET A 128 -3.24 9.90 -24.63
C MET A 128 -3.21 10.34 -23.16
N ARG A 129 -3.91 11.40 -22.79
CA ARG A 129 -3.90 11.96 -21.43
C ARG A 129 -4.25 10.94 -20.34
N ASN A 130 -5.05 9.94 -20.66
CA ASN A 130 -5.46 8.89 -19.73
C ASN A 130 -4.48 7.71 -19.69
N CYS A 131 -3.48 7.66 -20.57
CA CYS A 131 -2.45 6.62 -20.56
C CYS A 131 -1.43 6.90 -19.45
N ASN A 132 -0.82 5.84 -18.94
CA ASN A 132 0.18 5.92 -17.86
C ASN A 132 1.54 5.34 -18.27
N VAL A 133 1.61 4.65 -19.41
CA VAL A 133 2.85 4.16 -20.02
C VAL A 133 2.86 4.54 -21.49
N PHE A 134 4.00 5.00 -21.98
CA PHE A 134 4.15 5.49 -23.34
C PHE A 134 5.34 4.82 -24.03
N LEU A 135 5.15 4.47 -25.30
CA LEU A 135 6.20 4.00 -26.19
C LEU A 135 6.57 5.14 -27.15
N GLN A 136 7.85 5.50 -27.17
CA GLN A 136 8.40 6.44 -28.13
C GLN A 136 9.56 5.83 -28.93
N SER A 137 9.85 6.43 -30.08
CA SER A 137 11.10 6.30 -30.83
C SER A 137 11.74 7.67 -31.02
N ASP A 138 12.81 7.74 -31.80
CA ASP A 138 13.46 9.00 -32.19
C ASP A 138 12.52 9.95 -32.96
N CYS A 139 11.45 9.44 -33.55
CA CYS A 139 10.48 10.21 -34.34
C CYS A 139 9.32 10.78 -33.50
N GLY A 140 9.16 10.38 -32.23
CA GLY A 140 8.07 10.84 -31.38
C GLY A 140 7.38 9.73 -30.60
N ILE A 141 6.26 10.09 -29.94
CA ILE A 141 5.42 9.12 -29.24
C ILE A 141 4.65 8.30 -30.28
N LEU A 142 4.77 7.00 -30.17
CA LEU A 142 4.15 6.03 -31.08
C LEU A 142 2.83 5.51 -30.54
N CYS A 143 2.79 5.17 -29.24
CA CYS A 143 1.64 4.57 -28.61
C CYS A 143 1.58 4.95 -27.11
N GLY A 144 0.36 5.13 -26.59
CA GLY A 144 0.06 5.24 -25.17
C GLY A 144 -0.69 4.01 -24.68
N PHE A 145 -0.26 3.43 -23.58
CA PHE A 145 -0.91 2.30 -22.93
C PHE A 145 -1.59 2.74 -21.63
N LEU A 146 -2.82 2.30 -21.44
CA LEU A 146 -3.49 2.38 -20.15
C LEU A 146 -3.36 1.03 -19.46
N LEU A 147 -2.50 0.98 -18.47
CA LEU A 147 -2.32 -0.19 -17.60
C LEU A 147 -3.12 0.03 -16.31
N SER A 148 -3.93 -0.95 -15.94
CA SER A 148 -4.62 -0.98 -14.66
C SER A 148 -4.09 -2.11 -13.80
N ASP A 149 -3.94 -1.84 -12.51
CA ASP A 149 -3.56 -2.84 -11.52
C ASP A 149 -4.83 -3.46 -10.93
N THR A 150 -4.85 -4.78 -10.80
CA THR A 150 -6.02 -5.53 -10.34
C THR A 150 -6.30 -5.25 -8.86
N LEU A 151 -7.52 -4.80 -8.55
CA LEU A 151 -7.96 -4.61 -7.17
C LEU A 151 -8.01 -5.95 -6.41
N ARG A 152 -7.58 -5.94 -5.16
CA ARG A 152 -7.72 -7.12 -4.30
C ARG A 152 -9.19 -7.46 -4.07
N PRO A 153 -9.52 -8.76 -3.98
CA PRO A 153 -10.85 -9.20 -3.60
C PRO A 153 -11.29 -8.59 -2.25
N LYS A 154 -12.58 -8.30 -2.10
CA LYS A 154 -13.18 -7.77 -0.87
C LYS A 154 -12.70 -6.36 -0.45
N GLY A 155 -12.07 -5.59 -1.34
CA GLY A 155 -11.67 -4.20 -1.05
C GLY A 155 -12.86 -3.36 -0.56
N ASN A 156 -14.02 -3.46 -1.21
CA ASN A 156 -15.24 -2.72 -0.79
C ASN A 156 -15.68 -3.09 0.62
N THR A 157 -15.70 -4.40 0.95
CA THR A 157 -16.07 -4.87 2.30
C THR A 157 -15.12 -4.33 3.36
N LEU A 158 -13.83 -4.26 3.05
CA LEU A 158 -12.84 -3.66 3.93
C LEU A 158 -13.15 -2.18 4.17
N ILE A 159 -13.30 -1.40 3.09
CA ILE A 159 -13.56 0.05 3.21
C ILE A 159 -14.86 0.31 3.95
N ASP A 160 -15.92 -0.48 3.70
CA ASP A 160 -17.17 -0.41 4.46
C ASP A 160 -16.95 -0.61 5.96
N SER A 161 -16.07 -1.51 6.36
CA SER A 161 -15.73 -1.75 7.77
C SER A 161 -14.93 -0.61 8.42
N LEU A 162 -14.30 0.23 7.60
CA LEU A 162 -13.47 1.36 8.04
C LEU A 162 -14.20 2.72 7.97
N LYS A 163 -15.49 2.76 7.70
CA LYS A 163 -16.29 4.01 7.54
C LYS A 163 -16.30 4.94 8.77
N SER A 164 -16.01 4.41 9.95
CA SER A 164 -15.87 5.22 11.17
C SER A 164 -14.57 6.01 11.25
N TYR A 165 -13.63 5.76 10.35
CA TYR A 165 -12.33 6.40 10.27
C TYR A 165 -12.28 7.34 9.06
N SER A 166 -11.37 8.33 9.10
CA SER A 166 -11.03 9.12 7.91
C SER A 166 -10.12 8.31 7.01
N VAL A 167 -10.70 7.60 6.02
CA VAL A 167 -9.94 6.78 5.06
C VAL A 167 -9.48 7.65 3.90
N ASN A 168 -8.17 7.58 3.59
CA ASN A 168 -7.51 8.37 2.55
C ASN A 168 -6.70 7.43 1.64
N LEU A 169 -7.01 7.44 0.35
CA LEU A 169 -6.23 6.74 -0.68
C LEU A 169 -5.08 7.64 -1.13
N ILE A 170 -3.84 7.17 -1.05
CA ILE A 170 -2.65 7.95 -1.41
C ILE A 170 -1.87 7.17 -2.46
N SER A 171 -1.63 7.76 -3.63
CA SER A 171 -0.95 7.07 -4.72
C SER A 171 -0.07 8.01 -5.54
N GLY A 172 1.02 7.46 -6.09
CA GLY A 172 1.84 8.14 -7.10
C GLY A 172 1.24 8.15 -8.50
N ASP A 173 0.14 7.42 -8.73
CA ASP A 173 -0.49 7.36 -10.05
C ASP A 173 -1.23 8.65 -10.41
N ILE A 174 -1.52 8.79 -11.70
CA ILE A 174 -2.27 9.92 -12.27
C ILE A 174 -3.70 9.99 -11.73
N ALA A 175 -4.22 11.21 -11.60
CA ALA A 175 -5.52 11.47 -11.00
C ALA A 175 -6.70 10.65 -11.56
N PRO A 176 -6.85 10.41 -12.89
CA PRO A 176 -7.93 9.58 -13.42
C PRO A 176 -7.95 8.16 -12.88
N ILE A 177 -6.77 7.54 -12.73
CA ILE A 177 -6.61 6.16 -12.22
C ILE A 177 -6.98 6.11 -10.74
N VAL A 178 -6.42 7.01 -9.93
CA VAL A 178 -6.68 7.07 -8.49
C VAL A 178 -8.14 7.32 -8.20
N LYS A 179 -8.77 8.27 -8.92
CA LYS A 179 -10.20 8.58 -8.84
C LYS A 179 -11.08 7.38 -9.18
N SER A 180 -10.71 6.62 -10.24
CA SER A 180 -11.43 5.41 -10.62
C SER A 180 -11.43 4.38 -9.51
N VAL A 181 -10.26 4.09 -8.92
CA VAL A 181 -10.10 3.17 -7.79
C VAL A 181 -10.85 3.66 -6.55
N ALA A 182 -10.74 4.95 -6.22
CA ALA A 182 -11.45 5.55 -5.10
C ALA A 182 -12.97 5.39 -5.23
N ASN A 183 -13.51 5.67 -6.43
CA ASN A 183 -14.94 5.50 -6.72
C ASN A 183 -15.38 4.03 -6.62
N GLN A 184 -14.60 3.09 -7.16
CA GLN A 184 -14.92 1.65 -7.10
C GLN A 184 -14.96 1.14 -5.67
N LEU A 185 -14.08 1.66 -4.79
CA LEU A 185 -13.99 1.26 -3.39
C LEU A 185 -14.86 2.11 -2.45
N GLY A 186 -15.47 3.20 -2.93
CA GLY A 186 -16.26 4.12 -2.12
C GLY A 186 -15.42 4.99 -1.18
N ILE A 187 -14.14 5.25 -1.52
CA ILE A 187 -13.25 6.13 -0.76
C ILE A 187 -13.47 7.58 -1.19
N LEU A 188 -13.84 8.45 -0.26
CA LEU A 188 -14.14 9.85 -0.54
C LEU A 188 -12.88 10.74 -0.66
N ASN A 189 -11.86 10.45 0.14
CA ASN A 189 -10.63 11.23 0.18
C ASN A 189 -9.52 10.50 -0.57
N TRP A 190 -8.96 11.13 -1.58
CA TRP A 190 -7.85 10.56 -2.34
C TRP A 190 -6.85 11.62 -2.80
N LEU A 191 -5.59 11.23 -2.90
CA LEU A 191 -4.47 12.04 -3.34
C LEU A 191 -3.71 11.27 -4.43
N ALA A 192 -3.61 11.89 -5.60
CA ALA A 192 -2.90 11.34 -6.76
C ALA A 192 -1.55 12.03 -6.95
N GLU A 193 -0.69 11.47 -7.80
CA GLU A 193 0.59 12.04 -8.21
C GLU A 193 1.52 12.35 -7.02
N GLN A 194 1.41 11.55 -5.94
CA GLN A 194 2.17 11.77 -4.72
C GLN A 194 3.54 11.10 -4.79
N SER A 195 4.59 11.91 -4.79
CA SER A 195 5.94 11.40 -4.56
C SER A 195 6.09 10.83 -3.13
N PRO A 196 7.13 10.04 -2.82
CA PRO A 196 7.38 9.57 -1.46
C PRO A 196 7.49 10.71 -0.44
N GLN A 197 8.04 11.88 -0.84
CA GLN A 197 8.13 13.07 -0.01
C GLN A 197 6.74 13.69 0.25
N ASP A 198 5.87 13.72 -0.77
CA ASP A 198 4.51 14.26 -0.64
C ASP A 198 3.67 13.37 0.28
N LYS A 199 3.79 12.04 0.15
CA LYS A 199 3.16 11.08 1.07
C LYS A 199 3.61 11.32 2.51
N LEU A 200 4.92 11.46 2.74
CA LEU A 200 5.49 11.75 4.05
C LEU A 200 4.95 13.08 4.61
N HIS A 201 4.89 14.12 3.78
CA HIS A 201 4.33 15.42 4.15
C HIS A 201 2.85 15.31 4.54
N THR A 202 2.08 14.52 3.80
CA THR A 202 0.65 14.27 4.08
C THR A 202 0.45 13.63 5.45
N ILE A 203 1.25 12.63 5.82
CA ILE A 203 1.21 12.00 7.14
C ILE A 203 1.54 13.04 8.23
N LYS A 204 2.65 13.76 8.10
CA LYS A 204 3.04 14.82 9.06
C LYS A 204 1.97 15.89 9.23
N LYS A 205 1.30 16.29 8.13
CA LYS A 205 0.20 17.27 8.17
C LYS A 205 -1.03 16.73 8.91
N ALA A 206 -1.34 15.45 8.78
CA ALA A 206 -2.42 14.81 9.56
C ALA A 206 -2.06 14.79 11.05
N GLN A 207 -0.85 14.35 11.39
CA GLN A 207 -0.35 14.34 12.77
C GLN A 207 -0.31 15.74 13.41
N ALA A 208 0.07 16.78 12.65
CA ALA A 208 0.05 18.17 13.12
C ALA A 208 -1.37 18.69 13.43
N LYS A 209 -2.41 18.03 12.91
CA LYS A 209 -3.82 18.27 13.25
C LYS A 209 -4.33 17.41 14.40
N ASN A 210 -3.42 16.75 15.12
CA ASN A 210 -3.69 15.82 16.23
C ASN A 210 -4.43 14.54 15.82
N HIS A 211 -4.36 14.13 14.54
CA HIS A 211 -4.82 12.80 14.14
C HIS A 211 -3.81 11.73 14.56
N VAL A 212 -4.31 10.58 14.97
CA VAL A 212 -3.52 9.37 15.14
C VAL A 212 -3.59 8.57 13.84
N VAL A 213 -2.45 8.48 13.17
CA VAL A 213 -2.35 8.01 11.80
C VAL A 213 -1.96 6.55 11.74
N LEU A 214 -2.79 5.74 11.07
CA LEU A 214 -2.41 4.42 10.56
C LEU A 214 -2.03 4.54 9.08
N MET A 215 -0.86 4.04 8.70
CA MET A 215 -0.48 3.87 7.30
C MET A 215 -0.42 2.40 6.93
N VAL A 216 -1.04 2.03 5.81
CA VAL A 216 -1.02 0.68 5.24
C VAL A 216 -0.39 0.75 3.85
N GLY A 217 0.69 0.02 3.64
CA GLY A 217 1.45 0.03 2.38
C GLY A 217 2.22 -1.27 2.14
N ASP A 218 2.72 -1.45 0.92
CA ASP A 218 3.61 -2.57 0.58
C ASP A 218 5.07 -2.29 0.96
N GLY A 219 5.39 -1.02 1.18
CA GLY A 219 6.66 -0.51 1.70
C GLY A 219 7.84 -0.61 0.76
N ILE A 220 7.66 -0.97 -0.51
CA ILE A 220 8.77 -0.96 -1.47
C ILE A 220 9.31 0.47 -1.64
N ASN A 221 8.40 1.43 -1.76
CA ASN A 221 8.73 2.85 -1.90
C ASN A 221 8.35 3.69 -0.66
N ASP A 222 7.57 3.15 0.24
CA ASP A 222 6.91 3.87 1.33
C ASP A 222 7.53 3.61 2.72
N GLY A 223 8.73 2.99 2.80
CA GLY A 223 9.42 2.73 4.07
C GLY A 223 9.48 3.93 5.01
N PRO A 224 9.92 5.12 4.56
CA PRO A 224 9.92 6.33 5.38
C PRO A 224 8.52 6.81 5.80
N VAL A 225 7.51 6.58 4.95
CA VAL A 225 6.10 6.95 5.22
C VAL A 225 5.52 6.04 6.30
N LEU A 226 5.78 4.72 6.21
CA LEU A 226 5.40 3.74 7.24
C LEU A 226 6.06 4.04 8.58
N ALA A 227 7.36 4.36 8.57
CA ALA A 227 8.09 4.70 9.80
C ALA A 227 7.63 6.01 10.46
N GLN A 228 7.05 6.95 9.69
CA GLN A 228 6.52 8.22 10.22
C GLN A 228 5.16 8.07 10.87
N ALA A 229 4.32 7.14 10.41
CA ALA A 229 2.98 6.93 10.95
C ALA A 229 3.02 6.51 12.43
N ASP A 230 1.94 6.80 13.20
CA ASP A 230 1.81 6.38 14.59
C ASP A 230 1.69 4.86 14.70
N VAL A 231 1.02 4.26 13.73
CA VAL A 231 0.99 2.80 13.49
C VAL A 231 1.17 2.53 12.01
N SER A 232 1.93 1.49 11.70
CA SER A 232 2.15 1.06 10.32
C SER A 232 1.88 -0.42 10.12
N ILE A 233 1.24 -0.73 8.99
CA ILE A 233 0.93 -2.11 8.59
C ILE A 233 1.48 -2.34 7.19
N THR A 234 2.22 -3.43 7.01
CA THR A 234 2.70 -3.85 5.69
C THR A 234 2.21 -5.25 5.33
N LEU A 235 2.19 -5.53 4.03
CA LEU A 235 1.88 -6.85 3.49
C LEU A 235 3.14 -7.74 3.47
N GLY A 236 2.97 -9.04 3.64
CA GLY A 236 4.07 -10.01 3.67
C GLY A 236 4.84 -10.13 2.34
N ALA A 237 4.21 -9.76 1.21
CA ALA A 237 4.87 -9.64 -0.09
C ALA A 237 5.70 -8.35 -0.24
N GLY A 238 5.58 -7.40 0.69
CA GLY A 238 6.35 -6.16 0.68
C GLY A 238 7.85 -6.38 0.78
N SER A 239 8.64 -5.33 0.52
CA SER A 239 10.09 -5.38 0.60
C SER A 239 10.58 -5.75 2.01
N ASP A 240 11.79 -6.31 2.11
CA ASP A 240 12.39 -6.61 3.42
C ASP A 240 12.60 -5.35 4.25
N LEU A 241 12.85 -4.20 3.59
CA LEU A 241 12.92 -2.91 4.26
C LEU A 241 11.58 -2.50 4.89
N ALA A 242 10.47 -2.71 4.16
CA ALA A 242 9.13 -2.45 4.68
C ALA A 242 8.78 -3.34 5.85
N LYS A 243 9.06 -4.64 5.72
CA LYS A 243 8.89 -5.58 6.83
C LYS A 243 9.69 -5.16 8.04
N THR A 244 10.88 -4.56 7.85
CA THR A 244 11.72 -4.07 8.95
C THR A 244 11.13 -2.82 9.60
N SER A 245 10.56 -1.90 8.82
CA SER A 245 10.07 -0.59 9.28
C SER A 245 8.65 -0.60 9.84
N ALA A 246 7.82 -1.57 9.44
CA ALA A 246 6.43 -1.62 9.87
C ALA A 246 6.25 -2.24 11.27
N ASP A 247 5.24 -1.77 11.99
CA ASP A 247 4.85 -2.28 13.32
C ASP A 247 4.12 -3.61 13.26
N ILE A 248 3.36 -3.83 12.18
CA ILE A 248 2.53 -5.02 11.95
C ILE A 248 2.76 -5.52 10.54
N VAL A 249 2.88 -6.84 10.37
CA VAL A 249 3.03 -7.49 9.06
C VAL A 249 1.91 -8.50 8.83
N LEU A 250 1.22 -8.40 7.70
CA LEU A 250 0.21 -9.37 7.25
C LEU A 250 0.87 -10.42 6.37
N LEU A 251 1.08 -11.63 6.89
CA LEU A 251 1.91 -12.66 6.23
C LEU A 251 1.31 -13.20 4.92
N ASP A 252 -0.02 -13.20 4.79
CA ASP A 252 -0.76 -13.73 3.63
C ASP A 252 -1.38 -12.65 2.72
N ASN A 253 -1.01 -11.40 2.91
CA ASN A 253 -1.49 -10.26 2.12
C ASN A 253 -3.03 -10.05 2.12
N ASP A 254 -3.74 -10.58 3.11
CA ASP A 254 -5.18 -10.42 3.25
C ASP A 254 -5.52 -9.17 4.06
N LEU A 255 -5.93 -8.10 3.36
CA LEU A 255 -6.34 -6.84 3.99
C LEU A 255 -7.58 -6.95 4.88
N ALA A 256 -8.43 -7.98 4.71
CA ALA A 256 -9.58 -8.21 5.60
C ALA A 256 -9.14 -8.41 7.06
N LYS A 257 -7.89 -8.78 7.30
CA LYS A 257 -7.30 -8.89 8.64
C LYS A 257 -7.19 -7.58 9.39
N LEU A 258 -7.22 -6.43 8.70
CA LEU A 258 -7.30 -5.12 9.37
C LEU A 258 -8.48 -5.06 10.35
N GLN A 259 -9.65 -5.55 9.94
CA GLN A 259 -10.83 -5.62 10.82
C GLN A 259 -10.57 -6.50 12.06
N ILE A 260 -9.88 -7.63 11.86
CA ILE A 260 -9.51 -8.53 12.96
C ILE A 260 -8.54 -7.83 13.93
N ILE A 261 -7.54 -7.12 13.39
CA ILE A 261 -6.54 -6.39 14.19
C ILE A 261 -7.23 -5.33 15.05
N PHE A 262 -8.09 -4.50 14.48
CA PHE A 262 -8.85 -3.49 15.23
C PHE A 262 -9.74 -4.11 16.32
N SER A 263 -10.41 -5.22 16.00
CA SER A 263 -11.24 -5.96 16.97
C SER A 263 -10.42 -6.48 18.15
N ILE A 264 -9.25 -7.10 17.88
CA ILE A 264 -8.36 -7.62 18.91
C ILE A 264 -7.75 -6.48 19.72
N ALA A 265 -7.33 -5.38 19.10
CA ALA A 265 -6.81 -4.19 19.80
C ALA A 265 -7.85 -3.63 20.80
N THR A 266 -9.09 -3.45 20.36
CA THR A 266 -10.19 -2.95 21.21
C THR A 266 -10.48 -3.91 22.37
N ARG A 267 -10.54 -5.22 22.11
CA ARG A 267 -10.75 -6.23 23.16
C ARG A 267 -9.58 -6.25 24.15
N CYS A 268 -8.34 -6.16 23.67
CA CYS A 268 -7.15 -6.10 24.52
C CYS A 268 -7.21 -4.87 25.45
N LYS A 269 -7.50 -3.68 24.92
CA LYS A 269 -7.68 -2.45 25.71
C LYS A 269 -8.76 -2.60 26.79
N THR A 270 -9.89 -3.20 26.42
CA THR A 270 -11.00 -3.42 27.37
C THR A 270 -10.58 -4.37 28.50
N LYS A 271 -9.86 -5.45 28.17
CA LYS A 271 -9.36 -6.40 29.18
C LYS A 271 -8.31 -5.77 30.09
N ILE A 272 -7.41 -4.95 29.54
CA ILE A 272 -6.43 -4.20 30.35
C ILE A 272 -7.15 -3.27 31.32
N LYS A 273 -8.15 -2.49 30.88
CA LYS A 273 -8.95 -1.61 31.76
C LYS A 273 -9.69 -2.38 32.84
N GLN A 274 -10.31 -3.52 32.49
CA GLN A 274 -10.97 -4.39 33.45
C GLN A 274 -9.98 -4.90 34.52
N ASN A 275 -8.82 -5.41 34.07
CA ASN A 275 -7.79 -5.92 34.99
C ASN A 275 -7.25 -4.86 35.94
N ILE A 276 -7.03 -3.64 35.44
CA ILE A 276 -6.60 -2.50 36.29
C ILE A 276 -7.72 -2.12 37.26
N GLY A 277 -8.98 -2.04 36.80
CA GLY A 277 -10.14 -1.76 37.66
C GLY A 277 -10.29 -2.77 38.82
N TRP A 278 -10.16 -4.07 38.51
CA TRP A 278 -10.14 -5.13 39.49
C TRP A 278 -8.99 -4.98 40.51
N ALA A 279 -7.78 -4.68 40.03
CA ALA A 279 -6.62 -4.49 40.90
C ALA A 279 -6.80 -3.30 41.85
N ILE A 280 -7.31 -2.17 41.33
CA ILE A 280 -7.61 -0.98 42.15
C ILE A 280 -8.72 -1.29 43.16
N GLY A 281 -9.83 -1.90 42.70
CA GLY A 281 -10.96 -2.24 43.59
C GLY A 281 -10.54 -3.22 44.68
N TYR A 282 -9.76 -4.26 44.33
CA TYR A 282 -9.22 -5.20 45.32
C TYR A 282 -8.34 -4.48 46.35
N ASN A 283 -7.40 -3.65 45.93
CA ASN A 283 -6.52 -2.91 46.83
C ASN A 283 -7.29 -1.94 47.73
N LEU A 284 -8.31 -1.22 47.21
CA LEU A 284 -9.14 -0.32 47.98
C LEU A 284 -9.96 -1.02 49.08
N LEU A 285 -10.35 -2.29 48.84
CA LEU A 285 -11.09 -3.09 49.82
C LEU A 285 -10.17 -3.75 50.84
N ILE A 286 -9.10 -4.38 50.38
CA ILE A 286 -8.25 -5.22 51.22
C ILE A 286 -7.26 -4.41 52.06
N LEU A 287 -6.72 -3.31 51.52
CA LEU A 287 -5.72 -2.51 52.25
C LEU A 287 -6.28 -1.90 53.57
N PRO A 288 -7.48 -1.28 53.61
CA PRO A 288 -8.09 -0.81 54.86
C PRO A 288 -8.35 -1.95 55.87
N LEU A 289 -8.83 -3.09 55.40
CA LEU A 289 -9.09 -4.25 56.24
C LEU A 289 -7.80 -4.81 56.85
N ALA A 290 -6.72 -4.83 56.07
CA ALA A 290 -5.39 -5.23 56.56
C ALA A 290 -4.86 -4.25 57.62
N VAL A 291 -5.00 -2.93 57.37
CA VAL A 291 -4.56 -1.88 58.32
C VAL A 291 -5.35 -1.94 59.63
N MET A 292 -6.65 -2.30 59.58
CA MET A 292 -7.47 -2.49 60.74
C MET A 292 -7.22 -3.81 61.49
N GLY A 293 -6.29 -4.66 61.01
CA GLY A 293 -5.98 -5.95 61.60
C GLY A 293 -7.08 -7.01 61.42
N LEU A 294 -8.04 -6.78 60.52
CA LEU A 294 -9.16 -7.70 60.25
C LEU A 294 -8.80 -8.84 59.31
N LEU A 295 -7.60 -8.83 58.73
CA LEU A 295 -7.11 -9.87 57.85
C LEU A 295 -6.00 -10.66 58.56
N SER A 296 -6.18 -11.96 58.68
CA SER A 296 -5.13 -12.87 59.17
C SER A 296 -4.06 -13.00 58.07
N PRO A 297 -2.74 -12.95 58.41
CA PRO A 297 -1.69 -13.28 57.45
C PRO A 297 -1.80 -14.74 57.11
N TRP A 298 -1.86 -15.06 55.82
CA TRP A 298 -1.76 -16.42 55.24
C TRP A 298 -0.36 -16.68 54.76
#